data_e992778efce607c797049e3f2bad38ea
#
_entry.id   e992778efce607c797049e3f2bad38ea
#
_cell.length_a   1.000
_cell.length_b   1.000
_cell.length_c   1.000
_cell.angle_alpha   90.00
_cell.angle_beta   90.00
_cell.angle_gamma   90.00
#
_symmetry.space_group_name_H-M   'P 1'
#
loop_
_entity.id
_entity.type
_entity.pdbx_description
1 polymer ?
#
loop_
_entity_poly.entity_id
_entity_poly.type
_entity_poly.pdbx_seq_one_letter_code
_entity_poly.pdbx_strand_id
1 'polypeptide(L)'
;IDDRLILVGSSMGGHVATAAAAELGAAGLFVLAPAYYMEGYESLTPVPPSIPICIVHGWNDDIVPVENSIRFAQSCSATLHLVDGDHRLTGNIDEINEYLRFFITTTSE
;
A
#
# COMPACT_ATOMS: atom_id res chain seq x y z
N ILE A 1 -25.34 5.47 -8.06
CA ILE A 1 -24.32 5.50 -7.01
C ILE A 1 -23.18 4.57 -7.38
N ASP A 2 -21.98 5.08 -7.21
CA ASP A 2 -20.79 4.28 -7.44
C ASP A 2 -20.45 3.55 -6.13
N ASP A 3 -20.50 2.25 -6.15
CA ASP A 3 -20.26 1.41 -4.97
C ASP A 3 -18.79 0.98 -4.86
N ARG A 4 -17.90 1.58 -5.65
CA ARG A 4 -16.49 1.20 -5.60
C ARG A 4 -15.86 1.63 -4.29
N LEU A 5 -15.17 0.68 -3.68
CA LEU A 5 -14.52 0.87 -2.38
C LEU A 5 -13.01 0.87 -2.58
N ILE A 6 -12.36 1.94 -2.16
CA ILE A 6 -10.90 2.03 -2.12
C ILE A 6 -10.49 1.93 -0.67
N LEU A 7 -9.65 0.96 -0.34
CA LEU A 7 -9.10 0.83 1.01
C LEU A 7 -7.76 1.55 1.09
N VAL A 8 -7.57 2.27 2.18
CA VAL A 8 -6.33 3.00 2.46
C VAL A 8 -5.83 2.57 3.82
N GLY A 9 -4.55 2.25 3.93
CA GLY A 9 -3.97 1.86 5.20
C GLY A 9 -2.50 2.20 5.30
N SER A 10 -2.02 2.41 6.51
CA SER A 10 -0.63 2.77 6.79
C SER A 10 -0.05 1.78 7.78
N SER A 11 1.18 1.34 7.54
CA SER A 11 1.94 0.44 8.42
C SER A 11 1.15 -0.85 8.69
N MET A 12 0.82 -1.14 9.95
CA MET A 12 -0.02 -2.30 10.31
C MET A 12 -1.39 -2.18 9.67
N GLY A 13 -1.94 -0.95 9.58
CA GLY A 13 -3.21 -0.70 8.89
C GLY A 13 -3.14 -1.05 7.41
N GLY A 14 -1.98 -0.91 6.78
CA GLY A 14 -1.76 -1.35 5.41
C GLY A 14 -1.84 -2.85 5.26
N HIS A 15 -1.26 -3.58 6.20
CA HIS A 15 -1.34 -5.04 6.25
C HIS A 15 -2.80 -5.48 6.40
N VAL A 16 -3.52 -4.88 7.34
CA VAL A 16 -4.93 -5.20 7.60
C VAL A 16 -5.79 -4.90 6.39
N ALA A 17 -5.60 -3.74 5.76
CA ALA A 17 -6.37 -3.37 4.57
C ALA A 17 -6.14 -4.36 3.44
N THR A 18 -4.90 -4.81 3.26
CA THR A 18 -4.56 -5.79 2.24
C THR A 18 -5.29 -7.11 2.49
N ALA A 19 -5.29 -7.57 3.74
CA ALA A 19 -5.95 -8.82 4.11
C ALA A 19 -7.46 -8.74 3.92
N ALA A 20 -8.06 -7.58 4.15
CA ALA A 20 -9.51 -7.38 4.06
C ALA A 20 -10.01 -7.10 2.64
N ALA A 21 -9.13 -6.70 1.74
CA ALA A 21 -9.52 -6.15 0.43
C ALA A 21 -10.37 -7.12 -0.39
N ALA A 22 -9.96 -8.38 -0.47
CA ALA A 22 -10.70 -9.37 -1.26
C ALA A 22 -12.07 -9.66 -0.65
N GLU A 23 -12.12 -9.79 0.68
CA GLU A 23 -13.34 -10.09 1.41
C GLU A 23 -14.38 -8.98 1.30
N LEU A 24 -13.90 -7.73 1.28
CA LEU A 24 -14.78 -6.56 1.19
C LEU A 24 -15.14 -6.20 -0.24
N GLY A 25 -14.60 -6.89 -1.22
CA GLY A 25 -14.86 -6.57 -2.63
C GLY A 25 -14.32 -5.21 -3.02
N ALA A 26 -13.14 -4.84 -2.47
CA ALA A 26 -12.55 -3.54 -2.77
C ALA A 26 -12.17 -3.43 -4.25
N ALA A 27 -12.32 -2.24 -4.80
CA ALA A 27 -11.94 -1.93 -6.17
C ALA A 27 -10.48 -1.50 -6.28
N GLY A 28 -9.86 -1.08 -5.19
CA GLY A 28 -8.47 -0.69 -5.15
C GLY A 28 -7.93 -0.65 -3.74
N LEU A 29 -6.60 -0.71 -3.63
CA LEU A 29 -5.88 -0.71 -2.36
C LEU A 29 -4.72 0.27 -2.44
N PHE A 30 -4.69 1.22 -1.51
CA PHE A 30 -3.64 2.23 -1.44
C PHE A 30 -3.00 2.16 -0.06
N VAL A 31 -1.73 1.81 0.00
CA VAL A 31 -1.07 1.57 1.29
C VAL A 31 0.22 2.36 1.42
N LEU A 32 0.50 2.79 2.64
CA LEU A 32 1.67 3.59 3.00
C LEU A 32 2.54 2.78 3.95
N ALA A 33 3.79 2.54 3.57
CA ALA A 33 4.75 1.81 4.40
C ALA A 33 4.12 0.56 5.03
N PRO A 34 3.47 -0.31 4.23
CA PRO A 34 2.73 -1.44 4.79
C PRO A 34 3.66 -2.42 5.49
N ALA A 35 3.17 -2.99 6.60
CA ALA A 35 3.96 -3.89 7.44
C ALA A 35 3.99 -5.32 6.89
N TYR A 36 4.43 -5.48 5.63
CA TYR A 36 4.59 -6.80 5.01
C TYR A 36 5.92 -7.44 5.41
N TYR A 37 5.96 -8.74 5.47
CA TYR A 37 7.18 -9.54 5.68
C TYR A 37 7.99 -9.10 6.90
N MET A 38 7.31 -8.73 7.97
CA MET A 38 8.02 -8.33 9.19
C MET A 38 8.73 -9.53 9.79
N GLU A 39 9.92 -9.31 10.30
CA GLU A 39 10.78 -10.37 10.85
C GLU A 39 10.03 -11.20 11.88
N GLY A 40 10.02 -12.51 11.69
CA GLY A 40 9.30 -13.44 12.56
C GLY A 40 7.83 -13.63 12.19
N TYR A 41 7.30 -12.80 11.30
CA TYR A 41 5.88 -12.83 10.91
C TYR A 41 5.70 -12.84 9.38
N GLU A 42 6.73 -13.20 8.65
CA GLU A 42 6.70 -13.15 7.18
C GLU A 42 5.56 -13.97 6.59
N SER A 43 5.29 -15.14 7.19
CA SER A 43 4.25 -16.03 6.69
C SER A 43 2.83 -15.48 6.86
N LEU A 44 2.66 -14.44 7.68
CA LEU A 44 1.36 -13.80 7.89
C LEU A 44 1.05 -12.73 6.85
N THR A 45 2.00 -12.42 5.98
CA THR A 45 1.78 -11.42 4.92
C THR A 45 0.65 -11.89 4.01
N PRO A 46 -0.37 -11.05 3.78
CA PRO A 46 -1.51 -11.47 2.97
C PRO A 46 -1.14 -11.76 1.53
N VAL A 47 -1.88 -12.66 0.92
CA VAL A 47 -1.80 -12.87 -0.53
C VAL A 47 -2.33 -11.61 -1.21
N PRO A 48 -1.64 -11.07 -2.23
CA PRO A 48 -2.13 -9.87 -2.90
C PRO A 48 -3.50 -10.09 -3.52
N PRO A 49 -4.48 -9.21 -3.27
CA PRO A 49 -5.77 -9.32 -3.95
C PRO A 49 -5.61 -8.98 -5.43
N SER A 50 -6.52 -9.51 -6.27
CA SER A 50 -6.49 -9.29 -7.72
C SER A 50 -7.19 -7.98 -8.10
N ILE A 51 -6.69 -6.88 -7.54
CA ILE A 51 -7.21 -5.53 -7.78
C ILE A 51 -6.03 -4.58 -7.94
N PRO A 52 -6.23 -3.37 -8.48
CA PRO A 52 -5.15 -2.38 -8.52
C PRO A 52 -4.64 -2.07 -7.12
N ILE A 53 -3.31 -2.06 -6.97
CA ILE A 53 -2.63 -1.79 -5.71
C ILE A 53 -1.58 -0.71 -5.93
N CYS A 54 -1.58 0.29 -5.06
CA CYS A 54 -0.57 1.34 -5.06
C CYS A 54 0.09 1.38 -3.68
N ILE A 55 1.41 1.34 -3.68
CA ILE A 55 2.22 1.34 -2.45
C ILE A 55 3.11 2.57 -2.47
N VAL A 56 3.17 3.28 -1.35
CA VAL A 56 4.13 4.38 -1.15
C VAL A 56 5.00 4.01 0.04
N HIS A 57 6.33 4.07 -0.13
CA HIS A 57 7.26 3.70 0.92
C HIS A 57 8.46 4.64 0.90
N GLY A 58 8.93 5.02 2.08
CA GLY A 58 10.09 5.90 2.22
C GLY A 58 11.40 5.13 2.18
N TRP A 59 12.38 5.68 1.46
CA TRP A 59 13.71 5.08 1.39
C TRP A 59 14.39 4.97 2.75
N ASN A 60 14.04 5.88 3.68
CA ASN A 60 14.68 6.00 4.98
C ASN A 60 13.83 5.42 6.11
N ASP A 61 12.91 4.53 5.77
CA ASP A 61 12.06 3.85 6.76
C ASP A 61 12.92 2.92 7.61
N ASP A 62 12.96 3.19 8.92
CA ASP A 62 13.74 2.41 9.88
C ASP A 62 12.88 1.43 10.67
N ILE A 63 11.59 1.35 10.36
CA ILE A 63 10.64 0.44 11.02
C ILE A 63 10.30 -0.73 10.10
N VAL A 64 9.85 -0.42 8.87
CA VAL A 64 9.56 -1.44 7.85
C VAL A 64 10.58 -1.27 6.72
N PRO A 65 11.45 -2.25 6.50
CA PRO A 65 12.43 -2.14 5.41
C PRO A 65 11.74 -1.90 4.07
N VAL A 66 12.24 -0.93 3.31
CA VAL A 66 11.66 -0.58 2.00
C VAL A 66 11.68 -1.78 1.05
N GLU A 67 12.64 -2.68 1.20
CA GLU A 67 12.75 -3.89 0.41
C GLU A 67 11.50 -4.77 0.51
N ASN A 68 10.79 -4.70 1.63
CA ASN A 68 9.58 -5.50 1.83
C ASN A 68 8.47 -5.07 0.86
N SER A 69 8.32 -3.76 0.64
CA SER A 69 7.36 -3.24 -0.34
C SER A 69 7.79 -3.55 -1.76
N ILE A 70 9.07 -3.48 -2.04
CA ILE A 70 9.60 -3.83 -3.37
C ILE A 70 9.26 -5.29 -3.68
N ARG A 71 9.52 -6.18 -2.73
CA ARG A 71 9.22 -7.61 -2.88
C ARG A 71 7.74 -7.86 -3.14
N PHE A 72 6.88 -7.21 -2.34
CA PHE A 72 5.43 -7.38 -2.48
C PHE A 72 4.95 -6.86 -3.85
N ALA A 73 5.42 -5.68 -4.23
CA ALA A 73 5.04 -5.07 -5.51
C ALA A 73 5.45 -5.95 -6.69
N GLN A 74 6.63 -6.54 -6.63
CA GLN A 74 7.11 -7.44 -7.68
C GLN A 74 6.23 -8.69 -7.81
N SER A 75 5.69 -9.19 -6.70
CA SER A 75 4.88 -10.39 -6.70
C SER A 75 3.52 -10.21 -7.37
N CYS A 76 3.02 -8.98 -7.44
CA CYS A 76 1.67 -8.70 -7.94
C CYS A 76 1.61 -7.57 -8.97
N SER A 77 2.75 -7.07 -9.40
CA SER A 77 2.84 -5.94 -10.34
C SER A 77 2.12 -4.69 -9.84
N ALA A 78 2.21 -4.43 -8.54
CA ALA A 78 1.62 -3.23 -7.96
C ALA A 78 2.38 -1.98 -8.40
N THR A 79 1.69 -0.84 -8.38
CA THR A 79 2.35 0.45 -8.54
C THR A 79 3.10 0.76 -7.25
N LEU A 80 4.36 1.17 -7.36
CA LEU A 80 5.21 1.44 -6.21
C LEU A 80 5.87 2.81 -6.36
N HIS A 81 5.67 3.67 -5.37
CA HIS A 81 6.34 4.96 -5.29
C HIS A 81 7.33 4.93 -4.12
N LEU A 82 8.60 5.09 -4.43
CA LEU A 82 9.66 5.17 -3.42
C LEU A 82 10.06 6.62 -3.28
N VAL A 83 9.89 7.17 -2.08
CA VAL A 83 10.05 8.60 -1.83
C VAL A 83 11.13 8.85 -0.79
N ASP A 84 11.65 10.07 -0.75
CA ASP A 84 12.60 10.50 0.25
C ASP A 84 11.85 10.78 1.55
N GLY A 85 11.68 9.76 2.37
CA GLY A 85 10.90 9.87 3.60
C GLY A 85 11.16 8.74 4.57
N ASP A 86 10.69 8.95 5.81
CA ASP A 86 10.79 7.98 6.89
C ASP A 86 9.52 7.12 6.97
N HIS A 87 9.36 6.36 8.05
CA HIS A 87 8.20 5.48 8.23
C HIS A 87 6.88 6.25 8.29
N ARG A 88 6.86 7.43 8.88
CA ARG A 88 5.62 8.20 9.05
C ARG A 88 5.23 9.00 7.82
N LEU A 89 6.19 9.27 6.94
CA LEU A 89 5.96 9.99 5.69
C LEU A 89 5.34 11.38 5.89
N THR A 90 5.52 11.99 7.06
CA THR A 90 4.91 13.28 7.37
C THR A 90 5.41 14.41 6.46
N GLY A 91 6.65 14.32 5.99
CA GLY A 91 7.20 15.29 5.06
C GLY A 91 6.76 15.08 3.62
N ASN A 92 5.97 14.04 3.35
CA ASN A 92 5.60 13.64 1.99
C ASN A 92 4.10 13.75 1.72
N ILE A 93 3.37 14.49 2.57
CA ILE A 93 1.90 14.55 2.50
C ILE A 93 1.43 15.04 1.14
N ASP A 94 2.06 16.08 0.59
CA ASP A 94 1.65 16.63 -0.70
C ASP A 94 1.84 15.61 -1.82
N GLU A 95 2.96 14.91 -1.83
CA GLU A 95 3.22 13.85 -2.80
C GLU A 95 2.19 12.73 -2.68
N ILE A 96 1.92 12.30 -1.45
CA ILE A 96 0.97 11.21 -1.19
C ILE A 96 -0.43 11.60 -1.67
N ASN A 97 -0.85 12.83 -1.42
CA ASN A 97 -2.15 13.30 -1.87
C ASN A 97 -2.27 13.27 -3.39
N GLU A 98 -1.20 13.62 -4.10
CA GLU A 98 -1.19 13.54 -5.56
C GLU A 98 -1.27 12.08 -6.05
N TYR A 99 -0.52 11.17 -5.43
CA TYR A 99 -0.55 9.75 -5.79
C TYR A 99 -1.93 9.16 -5.53
N LEU A 100 -2.53 9.50 -4.38
CA LEU A 100 -3.86 8.98 -4.04
C LEU A 100 -4.92 9.51 -5.01
N ARG A 101 -4.86 10.80 -5.34
CA ARG A 101 -5.79 11.40 -6.29
C ARG A 101 -5.72 10.70 -7.64
N PHE A 102 -4.52 10.49 -8.14
CA PHE A 102 -4.30 9.80 -9.40
C PHE A 102 -4.82 8.37 -9.34
N PHE A 103 -4.54 7.68 -8.24
CA PHE A 103 -4.97 6.29 -8.05
C PHE A 103 -6.50 6.18 -8.06
N ILE A 104 -7.17 7.04 -7.33
CA ILE A 104 -8.64 7.05 -7.28
C ILE A 104 -9.20 7.31 -8.67
N THR A 105 -8.66 8.29 -9.38
CA THR A 105 -9.13 8.66 -10.71
C THR A 105 -8.96 7.50 -11.70
N THR A 106 -7.80 6.86 -11.74
CA THR A 106 -7.56 5.76 -12.68
C THR A 106 -8.31 4.49 -12.31
N THR A 107 -8.50 4.24 -11.01
CA THR A 107 -9.22 3.06 -10.55
C THR A 107 -10.72 3.19 -10.80
N SER A 108 -11.23 4.41 -10.82
CA SER A 108 -12.66 4.68 -11.06
C SER A 108 -13.05 4.58 -12.54
N GLU A 109 -12.07 4.52 -13.41
CA GLU A 109 -12.31 4.32 -14.84
C GLU A 109 -12.54 2.84 -15.13
#